data_4ca89c153804bba651e5543ed7c308a3
#
_entry.id   4ca89c153804bba651e5543ed7c308a3
#
_cell.length_a   1.000
_cell.length_b   1.000
_cell.length_c   1.000
_cell.angle_alpha   90.00
_cell.angle_beta   90.00
_cell.angle_gamma   90.00
#
_symmetry.space_group_name_H-M   'P 1'
#
loop_
_entity.id
_entity.type
_entity.pdbx_description
1 polymer ?
#
loop_
_entity_poly.entity_id
_entity_poly.type
_entity_poly.pdbx_seq_one_letter_code
_entity_poly.pdbx_strand_id
1 'polypeptide(L)'
;MPLRWSDAFFSGDSQVGALGLNPVIFFYDTLSVPQERYDLEQVREHYPAVSQYLGVQNPDSEKLTLNREVAVQGHRLDVAQRPNIVFVMLESLGTTAVGAYGNPINPTPNIDRMAKESWFFRHFYVPVTGTAKTVWASITGIPDVSRSETATRNPLITNQHTLINALEGYHKI
;
A
#
# COMPACT_ATOMS: atom_id res chain seq x y z
N MET A 1 26.50 -5.17 -16.02
CA MET A 1 25.13 -5.19 -15.44
C MET A 1 24.22 -4.40 -16.38
N PRO A 2 23.07 -4.91 -16.79
CA PRO A 2 22.15 -4.09 -17.56
C PRO A 2 21.65 -2.95 -16.68
N LEU A 3 21.60 -1.74 -17.22
CA LEU A 3 21.04 -0.57 -16.56
C LEU A 3 19.55 -0.83 -16.28
N ARG A 4 19.13 -0.57 -15.05
CA ARG A 4 17.72 -0.66 -14.64
C ARG A 4 17.07 0.71 -14.74
N TRP A 5 15.76 0.74 -14.82
CA TRP A 5 14.98 1.99 -14.80
C TRP A 5 15.30 2.88 -13.60
N SER A 6 15.54 2.27 -12.44
CA SER A 6 15.95 2.99 -11.23
C SER A 6 17.25 3.78 -11.39
N ASP A 7 18.12 3.33 -12.29
CA ASP A 7 19.42 3.99 -12.49
C ASP A 7 19.28 5.34 -13.22
N ALA A 8 18.16 5.57 -13.90
CA ALA A 8 17.86 6.85 -14.55
C ALA A 8 17.46 7.96 -13.54
N PHE A 9 17.01 7.59 -12.35
CA PHE A 9 16.52 8.54 -11.33
C PHE A 9 17.60 8.97 -10.32
N PHE A 10 18.85 8.97 -10.73
CA PHE A 10 20.00 9.33 -9.88
C PHE A 10 20.00 10.78 -9.36
N SER A 11 19.28 11.69 -10.05
CA SER A 11 19.25 13.11 -9.67
C SER A 11 18.08 13.48 -8.75
N GLY A 12 17.11 12.57 -8.52
CA GLY A 12 15.87 12.88 -7.83
C GLY A 12 14.90 13.77 -8.62
N ASP A 13 15.30 14.26 -9.78
CA ASP A 13 14.45 15.04 -10.71
C ASP A 13 13.84 14.10 -11.75
N SER A 14 12.51 14.06 -11.78
CA SER A 14 11.76 13.21 -12.70
C SER A 14 11.97 13.53 -14.17
N GLN A 15 12.25 14.80 -14.52
CA GLN A 15 12.52 15.22 -15.89
C GLN A 15 13.90 14.75 -16.34
N VAL A 16 14.90 14.85 -15.48
CA VAL A 16 16.24 14.31 -15.73
C VAL A 16 16.19 12.78 -15.83
N GLY A 17 15.41 12.12 -14.96
CA GLY A 17 15.17 10.69 -15.06
C GLY A 17 14.54 10.29 -16.41
N ALA A 18 13.54 11.03 -16.88
CA ALA A 18 12.91 10.77 -18.16
C ALA A 18 13.87 10.95 -19.36
N LEU A 19 14.79 11.91 -19.29
CA LEU A 19 15.84 12.10 -20.30
C LEU A 19 16.88 10.97 -20.30
N GLY A 20 17.14 10.37 -19.13
CA GLY A 20 18.06 9.23 -19.00
C GLY A 20 17.48 7.91 -19.53
N LEU A 21 16.16 7.82 -19.66
CA LEU A 21 15.50 6.65 -20.23
C LEU A 21 15.59 6.69 -21.75
N ASN A 22 16.17 5.63 -22.35
CA ASN A 22 16.14 5.49 -23.78
C ASN A 22 14.69 5.34 -24.28
N PRO A 23 14.14 6.30 -25.03
CA PRO A 23 12.72 6.30 -25.40
C PRO A 23 12.32 5.09 -26.26
N VAL A 24 13.24 4.51 -27.02
CA VAL A 24 12.98 3.33 -27.85
C VAL A 24 12.81 2.08 -26.95
N ILE A 25 13.70 1.90 -25.99
CA ILE A 25 13.61 0.79 -25.04
C ILE A 25 12.34 0.95 -24.18
N PHE A 26 12.09 2.16 -23.70
CA PHE A 26 10.88 2.48 -22.93
C PHE A 26 9.60 2.15 -23.71
N PHE A 27 9.54 2.56 -24.97
CA PHE A 27 8.40 2.26 -25.85
C PHE A 27 8.24 0.75 -26.07
N TYR A 28 9.33 0.04 -26.32
CA TYR A 28 9.32 -1.41 -26.49
C TYR A 28 8.85 -2.13 -25.21
N ASP A 29 9.33 -1.70 -24.06
CA ASP A 29 8.91 -2.25 -22.76
C ASP A 29 7.41 -2.01 -22.52
N THR A 30 6.88 -0.82 -22.90
CA THR A 30 5.44 -0.55 -22.77
C THR A 30 4.58 -1.42 -23.68
N LEU A 31 5.08 -1.81 -24.86
CA LEU A 31 4.39 -2.76 -25.75
C LEU A 31 4.39 -4.19 -25.18
N SER A 32 5.38 -4.51 -24.36
CA SER A 32 5.55 -5.83 -23.78
C SER A 32 4.80 -6.00 -22.45
N VAL A 33 4.19 -4.94 -21.92
CA VAL A 33 3.38 -5.01 -20.70
C VAL A 33 2.12 -5.82 -20.99
N PRO A 34 1.94 -7.00 -20.37
CA PRO A 34 0.72 -7.76 -20.52
C PRO A 34 -0.45 -6.94 -19.99
N GLN A 35 -1.47 -6.74 -20.81
CA GLN A 35 -2.73 -6.24 -20.29
C GLN A 35 -3.28 -7.27 -19.31
N GLU A 36 -3.36 -6.91 -18.03
CA GLU A 36 -4.03 -7.73 -17.06
C GLU A 36 -5.49 -7.87 -17.45
N ARG A 37 -5.88 -9.07 -17.89
CA ARG A 37 -7.27 -9.40 -18.16
C ARG A 37 -7.80 -10.12 -16.93
N TYR A 38 -8.86 -9.58 -16.36
CA TYR A 38 -9.55 -10.25 -15.27
C TYR A 38 -10.56 -11.23 -15.82
N ASP A 39 -10.42 -12.48 -15.41
CA ASP A 39 -11.40 -13.51 -15.67
C ASP A 39 -12.54 -13.38 -14.66
N LEU A 40 -13.65 -12.80 -15.09
CA LEU A 40 -14.81 -12.57 -14.23
C LEU A 40 -15.46 -13.87 -13.74
N GLU A 41 -15.31 -14.97 -14.45
CA GLU A 41 -15.82 -16.27 -13.99
C GLU A 41 -15.01 -16.78 -12.80
N GLN A 42 -13.69 -16.71 -12.89
CA GLN A 42 -12.82 -17.04 -11.76
C GLN A 42 -13.06 -16.09 -10.57
N VAL A 43 -13.25 -14.79 -10.82
CA VAL A 43 -13.58 -13.85 -9.74
C VAL A 43 -14.88 -14.25 -9.05
N ARG A 44 -15.93 -14.60 -9.79
CA ARG A 44 -17.21 -15.06 -9.23
C ARG A 44 -17.06 -16.36 -8.45
N GLU A 45 -16.29 -17.30 -8.96
CA GLU A 45 -16.02 -18.58 -8.29
C GLU A 45 -15.38 -18.36 -6.90
N HIS A 46 -14.41 -17.45 -6.80
CA HIS A 46 -13.67 -17.19 -5.57
C HIS A 46 -14.29 -16.11 -4.68
N TYR A 47 -15.27 -15.35 -5.19
CA TYR A 47 -15.90 -14.25 -4.47
C TYR A 47 -16.48 -14.64 -3.09
N PRO A 48 -17.17 -15.80 -2.92
CA PRO A 48 -17.69 -16.20 -1.62
C PRO A 48 -16.58 -16.35 -0.56
N ALA A 49 -15.44 -16.92 -0.93
CA ALA A 49 -14.32 -17.10 0.00
C ALA A 49 -13.68 -15.73 0.36
N VAL A 50 -13.51 -14.84 -0.62
CA VAL A 50 -12.94 -13.52 -0.41
C VAL A 50 -13.87 -12.64 0.41
N SER A 51 -15.18 -12.63 0.11
CA SER A 51 -16.16 -11.84 0.86
C SER A 51 -16.28 -12.31 2.31
N GLN A 52 -16.23 -13.60 2.57
CA GLN A 52 -16.20 -14.17 3.90
C GLN A 52 -14.92 -13.76 4.66
N TYR A 53 -13.75 -13.89 4.03
CA TYR A 53 -12.47 -13.49 4.61
C TYR A 53 -12.43 -12.01 4.97
N LEU A 54 -12.97 -11.15 4.11
CA LEU A 54 -13.04 -9.72 4.33
C LEU A 54 -14.17 -9.30 5.30
N GLY A 55 -15.06 -10.21 5.68
CA GLY A 55 -16.19 -9.92 6.57
C GLY A 55 -17.26 -9.03 5.92
N VAL A 56 -17.51 -9.22 4.63
CA VAL A 56 -18.58 -8.52 3.90
C VAL A 56 -19.92 -8.99 4.42
N GLN A 57 -20.76 -8.08 4.94
CA GLN A 57 -21.99 -8.44 5.63
C GLN A 57 -23.13 -8.86 4.67
N ASN A 58 -23.20 -8.24 3.51
CA ASN A 58 -24.21 -8.52 2.48
C ASN A 58 -23.50 -8.78 1.16
N PRO A 59 -22.91 -9.98 0.97
CA PRO A 59 -22.17 -10.29 -0.25
C PRO A 59 -23.12 -10.36 -1.45
N ASP A 60 -22.81 -9.65 -2.51
CA ASP A 60 -23.54 -9.61 -3.78
C ASP A 60 -22.65 -10.24 -4.87
N SER A 61 -22.96 -11.48 -5.24
CA SER A 61 -22.21 -12.25 -6.24
C SER A 61 -22.39 -11.73 -7.68
N GLU A 62 -23.40 -10.91 -7.94
CA GLU A 62 -23.58 -10.31 -9.26
C GLU A 62 -22.71 -9.06 -9.39
N LYS A 63 -22.73 -8.19 -8.37
CA LYS A 63 -21.96 -6.95 -8.35
C LYS A 63 -20.54 -7.12 -7.86
N LEU A 64 -20.23 -8.24 -7.22
CA LEU A 64 -18.90 -8.57 -6.67
C LEU A 64 -18.39 -7.48 -5.70
N THR A 65 -19.29 -6.92 -4.91
CA THR A 65 -18.96 -5.84 -3.97
C THR A 65 -18.20 -6.39 -2.77
N LEU A 66 -17.12 -5.73 -2.39
CA LEU A 66 -16.29 -6.07 -1.24
C LEU A 66 -16.39 -5.02 -0.12
N ASN A 67 -17.40 -4.16 -0.18
CA ASN A 67 -17.62 -3.13 0.83
C ASN A 67 -18.06 -3.78 2.14
N ARG A 68 -17.49 -3.31 3.25
CA ARG A 68 -17.91 -3.69 4.59
C ARG A 68 -18.11 -2.44 5.44
N GLU A 69 -19.10 -2.47 6.29
CA GLU A 69 -19.28 -1.48 7.34
C GLU A 69 -18.67 -2.05 8.64
N VAL A 70 -17.74 -1.32 9.21
CA VAL A 70 -17.18 -1.67 10.52
C VAL A 70 -17.79 -0.76 11.55
N ALA A 71 -18.56 -1.32 12.48
CA ALA A 71 -19.06 -0.57 13.62
C ALA A 71 -17.85 -0.09 14.45
N VAL A 72 -17.62 1.20 14.44
CA VAL A 72 -16.57 1.81 15.28
C VAL A 72 -17.08 1.81 16.72
N GLN A 73 -16.66 0.83 17.51
CA GLN A 73 -16.82 0.85 18.96
C GLN A 73 -15.73 1.75 19.55
N GLY A 74 -16.03 2.98 19.81
CA GLY A 74 -15.05 3.89 20.41
C GLY A 74 -15.59 5.31 20.57
N HIS A 75 -14.94 6.09 21.39
CA HIS A 75 -15.27 7.51 21.52
C HIS A 75 -14.99 8.19 20.18
N ARG A 76 -16.03 8.76 19.57
CA ARG A 76 -15.82 9.73 18.51
C ARG A 76 -15.04 10.90 19.13
N LEU A 77 -13.84 11.11 18.63
CA LEU A 77 -13.11 12.32 18.99
C LEU A 77 -13.97 13.52 18.59
N ASP A 78 -14.17 14.44 19.53
CA ASP A 78 -14.85 15.70 19.22
C ASP A 78 -14.09 16.39 18.07
N VAL A 79 -14.84 16.97 17.14
CA VAL A 79 -14.28 17.70 16.00
C VAL A 79 -13.30 18.79 16.44
N ALA A 80 -13.56 19.39 17.62
CA ALA A 80 -12.65 20.37 18.23
C ALA A 80 -11.33 19.79 18.79
N GLN A 81 -11.26 18.47 18.95
CA GLN A 81 -10.10 17.75 19.53
C GLN A 81 -9.44 16.79 18.55
N ARG A 82 -9.63 16.98 17.25
CA ARG A 82 -9.01 16.13 16.25
C ARG A 82 -7.49 16.23 16.33
N PRO A 83 -6.76 15.13 16.59
CA PRO A 83 -5.31 15.15 16.61
C PRO A 83 -4.75 15.33 15.20
N ASN A 84 -3.57 15.94 15.10
CA ASN A 84 -2.80 15.87 13.87
C ASN A 84 -2.36 14.42 13.63
N ILE A 85 -2.40 14.00 12.37
CA ILE A 85 -2.02 12.64 11.96
C ILE A 85 -0.75 12.75 11.14
N VAL A 86 0.31 12.08 11.59
CA VAL A 86 1.56 11.94 10.84
C VAL A 86 1.77 10.45 10.57
N PHE A 87 1.73 10.08 9.30
CA PHE A 87 1.99 8.71 8.86
C PHE A 87 3.41 8.61 8.32
N VAL A 88 4.25 7.81 8.99
CA VAL A 88 5.66 7.64 8.60
C VAL A 88 5.86 6.20 8.14
N MET A 89 6.22 6.03 6.87
CA MET A 89 6.61 4.74 6.31
C MET A 89 8.12 4.68 6.17
N LEU A 90 8.74 3.70 6.83
CA LEU A 90 10.18 3.51 6.80
C LEU A 90 10.53 2.49 5.72
N GLU A 91 11.27 2.94 4.72
CA GLU A 91 11.72 2.09 3.61
C GLU A 91 12.80 1.10 4.07
N SER A 92 12.65 -0.16 3.63
CA SER A 92 13.64 -1.23 3.84
C SER A 92 14.05 -1.49 5.31
N LEU A 93 13.25 -1.06 6.28
CA LEU A 93 13.51 -1.34 7.68
C LEU A 93 12.90 -2.69 8.07
N GLY A 94 13.72 -3.74 8.00
CA GLY A 94 13.33 -5.07 8.45
C GLY A 94 13.29 -5.19 9.98
N THR A 95 12.42 -6.04 10.51
CA THR A 95 12.29 -6.30 11.96
C THR A 95 13.59 -6.72 12.63
N THR A 96 14.46 -7.42 11.91
CA THR A 96 15.80 -7.82 12.39
C THR A 96 16.71 -6.62 12.68
N ALA A 97 16.43 -5.46 12.12
CA ALA A 97 17.19 -4.22 12.34
C ALA A 97 16.59 -3.36 13.47
N VAL A 98 15.54 -3.81 14.16
CA VAL A 98 14.83 -3.03 15.18
C VAL A 98 15.01 -3.65 16.56
N GLY A 99 15.45 -2.85 17.54
CA GLY A 99 15.70 -3.31 18.91
C GLY A 99 14.44 -3.83 19.59
N ALA A 100 13.29 -3.21 19.41
CA ALA A 100 12.02 -3.63 19.97
C ALA A 100 11.58 -5.06 19.52
N TYR A 101 12.11 -5.55 18.40
CA TYR A 101 11.93 -6.92 17.91
C TYR A 101 13.07 -7.86 18.33
N GLY A 102 14.00 -7.41 19.18
CA GLY A 102 15.03 -8.25 19.77
C GLY A 102 16.41 -8.14 19.13
N ASN A 103 16.69 -7.09 18.34
CA ASN A 103 18.04 -6.87 17.85
C ASN A 103 19.00 -6.56 19.02
N PRO A 104 20.05 -7.37 19.25
CA PRO A 104 20.93 -7.21 20.42
C PRO A 104 21.81 -5.96 20.38
N ILE A 105 22.03 -5.37 19.19
CA ILE A 105 22.87 -4.19 19.01
C ILE A 105 22.08 -2.92 19.35
N ASN A 106 20.75 -3.02 19.42
CA ASN A 106 19.86 -1.88 19.68
C ASN A 106 20.10 -0.66 18.76
N PRO A 107 20.02 -0.82 17.43
CA PRO A 107 20.32 0.26 16.49
C PRO A 107 19.22 1.32 16.38
N THR A 108 18.06 1.10 17.01
CA THR A 108 16.87 1.94 16.86
C THR A 108 16.34 2.46 18.21
N PRO A 109 17.16 3.13 19.05
CA PRO A 109 16.77 3.48 20.42
C PRO A 109 15.51 4.37 20.50
N ASN A 110 15.30 5.24 19.52
CA ASN A 110 14.10 6.11 19.48
C ASN A 110 12.84 5.33 19.13
N ILE A 111 12.90 4.43 18.16
CA ILE A 111 11.77 3.53 17.81
C ILE A 111 11.45 2.63 19.01
N ASP A 112 12.47 2.10 19.67
CA ASP A 112 12.31 1.20 20.82
C ASP A 112 11.68 1.93 22.02
N ARG A 113 12.02 3.21 22.23
CA ARG A 113 11.36 4.05 23.23
C ARG A 113 9.89 4.26 22.86
N MET A 114 9.60 4.65 21.61
CA MET A 114 8.23 4.83 21.15
C MET A 114 7.41 3.55 21.28
N ALA A 115 7.99 2.39 20.98
CA ALA A 115 7.33 1.10 21.13
C ALA A 115 6.93 0.77 22.59
N LYS A 116 7.63 1.33 23.59
CA LYS A 116 7.30 1.19 25.01
C LYS A 116 6.22 2.17 25.48
N GLU A 117 6.12 3.33 24.83
CA GLU A 117 5.24 4.43 25.23
C GLU A 117 3.92 4.48 24.43
N SER A 118 3.75 3.59 23.42
CA SER A 118 2.62 3.59 22.50
C SER A 118 2.09 2.19 22.22
N TRP A 119 1.08 2.10 21.37
CA TRP A 119 0.60 0.80 20.88
C TRP A 119 1.63 0.20 19.93
N PHE A 120 2.20 -0.91 20.33
CA PHE A 120 3.18 -1.64 19.54
C PHE A 120 2.59 -2.94 19.00
N PHE A 121 2.40 -3.00 17.69
CA PHE A 121 1.87 -4.18 17.00
C PHE A 121 3.00 -5.15 16.66
N ARG A 122 3.16 -6.20 17.45
CA ARG A 122 4.23 -7.20 17.29
C ARG A 122 4.09 -8.05 16.03
N HIS A 123 2.86 -8.26 15.57
CA HIS A 123 2.54 -9.10 14.42
C HIS A 123 1.94 -8.26 13.31
N PHE A 124 2.63 -7.20 12.93
CA PHE A 124 2.27 -6.37 11.80
C PHE A 124 3.11 -6.76 10.59
N TYR A 125 2.45 -7.20 9.52
CA TYR A 125 3.10 -7.72 8.33
C TYR A 125 2.75 -6.86 7.12
N VAL A 126 3.73 -6.67 6.24
CA VAL A 126 3.46 -6.10 4.93
C VAL A 126 2.77 -7.14 4.04
N PRO A 127 1.76 -6.79 3.25
CA PRO A 127 1.01 -7.77 2.46
C PRO A 127 1.85 -8.38 1.33
N VAL A 128 2.86 -7.66 0.86
CA VAL A 128 3.73 -8.07 -0.25
C VAL A 128 5.08 -7.37 -0.14
N THR A 129 6.13 -8.00 -0.65
CA THR A 129 7.45 -7.39 -0.77
C THR A 129 7.45 -6.36 -1.90
N GLY A 130 7.83 -5.14 -1.62
CA GLY A 130 7.89 -4.07 -2.61
C GLY A 130 7.17 -2.82 -2.13
N THR A 131 7.92 -1.72 -2.05
CA THR A 131 7.48 -0.47 -1.46
C THR A 131 6.22 0.08 -2.10
N ALA A 132 6.17 0.16 -3.43
CA ALA A 132 5.01 0.71 -4.14
C ALA A 132 3.73 -0.08 -3.84
N LYS A 133 3.81 -1.40 -3.74
CA LYS A 133 2.69 -2.28 -3.39
C LYS A 133 2.26 -2.12 -1.93
N THR A 134 3.22 -1.95 -1.04
CA THR A 134 2.95 -1.73 0.38
C THR A 134 2.34 -0.35 0.62
N VAL A 135 2.82 0.69 -0.06
CA VAL A 135 2.21 2.03 -0.02
C VAL A 135 0.77 1.98 -0.50
N TRP A 136 0.52 1.34 -1.65
CA TRP A 136 -0.83 1.13 -2.17
C TRP A 136 -1.74 0.47 -1.14
N ALA A 137 -1.32 -0.68 -0.60
CA ALA A 137 -2.09 -1.40 0.40
C ALA A 137 -2.35 -0.58 1.68
N SER A 138 -1.37 0.22 2.10
CA SER A 138 -1.50 1.06 3.30
C SER A 138 -2.52 2.17 3.15
N ILE A 139 -2.64 2.78 1.97
CA ILE A 139 -3.56 3.90 1.73
C ILE A 139 -4.95 3.47 1.28
N THR A 140 -5.07 2.30 0.63
CA THR A 140 -6.35 1.80 0.10
C THR A 140 -6.96 0.68 0.95
N GLY A 141 -6.16 -0.01 1.75
CA GLY A 141 -6.56 -1.24 2.43
C GLY A 141 -6.64 -2.46 1.50
N ILE A 142 -6.26 -2.33 0.24
CA ILE A 142 -6.34 -3.39 -0.78
C ILE A 142 -4.93 -3.94 -1.02
N PRO A 143 -4.66 -5.23 -0.77
CA PRO A 143 -3.37 -5.85 -1.09
C PRO A 143 -3.11 -5.84 -2.60
N ASP A 144 -1.95 -5.33 -3.01
CA ASP A 144 -1.51 -5.44 -4.39
C ASP A 144 -0.82 -6.77 -4.62
N VAL A 145 -1.58 -7.73 -5.14
CA VAL A 145 -1.12 -9.10 -5.42
C VAL A 145 -0.66 -9.31 -6.86
N SER A 146 -0.60 -8.26 -7.67
CA SER A 146 -0.15 -8.34 -9.05
C SER A 146 1.27 -8.94 -9.14
N ARG A 147 1.52 -9.80 -10.14
CA ARG A 147 2.80 -10.50 -10.24
C ARG A 147 3.90 -9.67 -10.88
N SER A 148 3.55 -8.84 -11.84
CA SER A 148 4.51 -8.14 -12.70
C SER A 148 4.65 -6.66 -12.40
N GLU A 149 3.55 -5.97 -12.19
CA GLU A 149 3.53 -4.52 -12.01
C GLU A 149 2.80 -4.09 -10.74
N THR A 150 2.97 -2.83 -10.36
CA THR A 150 2.23 -2.28 -9.23
C THR A 150 0.83 -1.85 -9.67
N ALA A 151 -0.15 -2.00 -8.79
CA ALA A 151 -1.53 -1.57 -9.01
C ALA A 151 -1.63 -0.12 -9.48
N THR A 152 -0.72 0.75 -9.05
CA THR A 152 -0.67 2.17 -9.44
C THR A 152 -0.42 2.41 -10.93
N ARG A 153 0.05 1.40 -11.67
CA ARG A 153 0.24 1.49 -13.12
C ARG A 153 -0.97 1.02 -13.92
N ASN A 154 -1.96 0.45 -13.27
CA ASN A 154 -3.20 0.03 -13.91
C ASN A 154 -4.27 1.12 -13.74
N PRO A 155 -4.64 1.87 -14.79
CA PRO A 155 -5.62 2.95 -14.71
C PRO A 155 -7.01 2.48 -14.27
N LEU A 156 -7.34 1.19 -14.43
CA LEU A 156 -8.63 0.63 -14.01
C LEU A 156 -8.78 0.55 -12.49
N ILE A 157 -7.67 0.47 -11.76
CA ILE A 157 -7.68 0.30 -10.31
C ILE A 157 -7.15 1.51 -9.54
N THR A 158 -6.67 2.55 -10.21
CA THR A 158 -6.14 3.75 -9.54
C THR A 158 -7.23 4.63 -8.95
N ASN A 159 -8.47 4.56 -9.44
CA ASN A 159 -9.59 5.33 -8.92
C ASN A 159 -10.22 4.62 -7.70
N GLN A 160 -9.49 4.58 -6.59
CA GLN A 160 -9.92 3.98 -5.35
C GLN A 160 -10.13 5.03 -4.25
N HIS A 161 -11.06 4.74 -3.35
CA HIS A 161 -11.17 5.48 -2.10
C HIS A 161 -9.96 5.17 -1.22
N THR A 162 -9.33 6.21 -0.69
CA THR A 162 -8.13 6.07 0.13
C THR A 162 -8.38 6.50 1.56
N LEU A 163 -7.55 6.04 2.49
CA LEU A 163 -7.53 6.53 3.86
C LEU A 163 -7.46 8.07 3.91
N ILE A 164 -6.68 8.67 3.00
CA ILE A 164 -6.54 10.13 2.89
C ILE A 164 -7.88 10.78 2.50
N ASN A 165 -8.65 10.17 1.60
CA ASN A 165 -9.99 10.66 1.24
C ASN A 165 -10.95 10.61 2.44
N ALA A 166 -10.87 9.55 3.24
CA ALA A 166 -11.71 9.35 4.41
C ALA A 166 -11.48 10.37 5.55
N LEU A 167 -10.31 11.04 5.56
CA LEU A 167 -9.99 12.06 6.55
C LEU A 167 -10.62 13.41 6.18
N GLU A 168 -11.94 13.48 6.31
CA GLU A 168 -12.68 14.73 6.06
C GLU A 168 -12.37 15.78 7.14
N GLY A 169 -12.24 17.04 6.70
CA GLY A 169 -11.97 18.18 7.59
C GLY A 169 -10.53 18.31 8.06
N TYR A 170 -9.62 17.48 7.52
CA TYR A 170 -8.17 17.64 7.71
C TYR A 170 -7.54 18.41 6.56
N HIS A 171 -6.57 19.25 6.88
CA HIS A 171 -5.65 19.78 5.87
C HIS A 171 -4.65 18.69 5.52
N LYS A 172 -4.60 18.33 4.25
CA LYS A 172 -3.78 17.22 3.73
C LYS A 172 -2.55 17.79 3.04
N ILE A 173 -1.39 17.34 3.45
CA ILE A 173 -0.09 17.81 2.92
C ILE A 173 0.61 16.66 2.21
#